data_1602a7ea7d2d9a696edcb837684ab48e
#
_entry.id   1602a7ea7d2d9a696edcb837684ab48e
#
_cell.length_a   1.000
_cell.length_b   1.000
_cell.length_c   1.000
_cell.angle_alpha   90.00
_cell.angle_beta   90.00
_cell.angle_gamma   90.00
#
_symmetry.space_group_name_H-M   'P 1'
#
loop_
_entity.id
_entity.type
_entity.pdbx_description
1 polymer ?
#
loop_
_entity_poly.entity_id
_entity_poly.type
_entity_poly.pdbx_seq_one_letter_code
_entity_poly.pdbx_strand_id
1 'polypeptide(L)'
;MSITNLPLREIATDYPAAISIFEQFEIDLCAWGDKSLSEACASLRLSADQVQEKLDGLMIAEGAARDSAKLSLTQLIQRIVRVHHRRIRQDLPALARMAVRLAGRHSHHSASIASLAHCIQALHTDLLSHIEKEEQVLFPFIATMEEVGDMRYSAGHACIPSVRQPIAKMIQEHEATNKAFDELRERTCNFSPSADACATQRALYGGLRNFEDDLREHLHLENDILFPRTIGEELELRSRRQP
;
A
#
# COMPACT_ATOMS: atom_id res chain seq x y z
N MET A 1 22.83 -14.98 0.33
CA MET A 1 23.41 -14.90 1.70
C MET A 1 22.25 -14.61 2.63
N SER A 2 22.15 -15.28 3.77
CA SER A 2 21.09 -14.97 4.74
C SER A 2 21.40 -13.63 5.41
N ILE A 3 20.42 -12.73 5.46
CA ILE A 3 20.55 -11.41 6.10
C ILE A 3 20.88 -11.50 7.60
N THR A 4 20.58 -12.65 8.22
CA THR A 4 20.88 -12.93 9.64
C THR A 4 22.34 -12.85 10.01
N ASN A 5 23.25 -13.05 9.04
CA ASN A 5 24.69 -13.01 9.24
C ASN A 5 25.32 -11.65 8.90
N LEU A 6 24.55 -10.70 8.39
CA LEU A 6 25.04 -9.35 8.09
C LEU A 6 25.06 -8.49 9.36
N PRO A 7 26.06 -7.60 9.51
CA PRO A 7 26.07 -6.57 10.55
C PRO A 7 24.83 -5.67 10.42
N LEU A 8 24.25 -5.29 11.55
CA LEU A 8 23.05 -4.44 11.55
C LEU A 8 23.26 -3.11 10.82
N ARG A 9 24.47 -2.52 10.91
CA ARG A 9 24.80 -1.28 10.20
C ARG A 9 24.81 -1.43 8.67
N GLU A 10 25.23 -2.60 8.16
CA GLU A 10 25.20 -2.88 6.73
C GLU A 10 23.73 -2.99 6.25
N ILE A 11 22.91 -3.71 7.01
CA ILE A 11 21.47 -3.81 6.74
C ILE A 11 20.84 -2.41 6.73
N ALA A 12 21.14 -1.56 7.73
CA ALA A 12 20.60 -0.20 7.82
C ALA A 12 21.13 0.72 6.72
N THR A 13 22.34 0.49 6.20
CA THR A 13 22.93 1.25 5.10
C THR A 13 22.29 0.89 3.76
N ASP A 14 22.13 -0.42 3.51
CA ASP A 14 21.55 -0.93 2.27
C ASP A 14 20.02 -0.74 2.21
N TYR A 15 19.38 -0.78 3.37
CA TYR A 15 17.93 -0.65 3.57
C TYR A 15 17.63 0.33 4.72
N PRO A 16 17.63 1.65 4.48
CA PRO A 16 17.41 2.65 5.53
C PRO A 16 16.09 2.48 6.30
N ALA A 17 15.05 1.97 5.65
CA ALA A 17 13.78 1.68 6.32
C ALA A 17 13.87 0.54 7.35
N ALA A 18 14.93 -0.29 7.32
CA ALA A 18 15.18 -1.30 8.35
C ALA A 18 15.41 -0.69 9.75
N ILE A 19 15.82 0.58 9.83
CA ILE A 19 15.98 1.29 11.11
C ILE A 19 14.69 1.28 11.91
N SER A 20 13.55 1.53 11.27
CA SER A 20 12.24 1.50 11.95
C SER A 20 11.87 0.10 12.47
N ILE A 21 12.30 -0.95 11.79
CA ILE A 21 12.13 -2.34 12.28
C ILE A 21 13.02 -2.58 13.48
N PHE A 22 14.27 -2.14 13.45
CA PHE A 22 15.17 -2.27 14.59
C PHE A 22 14.62 -1.53 15.82
N GLU A 23 14.09 -0.32 15.64
CA GLU A 23 13.44 0.44 16.71
C GLU A 23 12.21 -0.29 17.29
N GLN A 24 11.37 -0.91 16.46
CA GLN A 24 10.22 -1.70 16.91
C GLN A 24 10.62 -2.90 17.79
N PHE A 25 11.78 -3.46 17.55
CA PHE A 25 12.34 -4.57 18.35
C PHE A 25 13.32 -4.10 19.43
N GLU A 26 13.39 -2.79 19.70
CA GLU A 26 14.31 -2.19 20.67
C GLU A 26 15.80 -2.54 20.43
N ILE A 27 16.18 -2.74 19.17
CA ILE A 27 17.55 -3.00 18.76
C ILE A 27 18.26 -1.67 18.51
N ASP A 28 19.12 -1.27 19.45
CA ASP A 28 19.91 -0.04 19.35
C ASP A 28 21.11 -0.24 18.41
N LEU A 29 21.08 0.43 17.26
CA LEU A 29 22.16 0.39 16.27
C LEU A 29 23.49 0.96 16.79
N CYS A 30 23.46 1.89 17.75
CA CYS A 30 24.69 2.42 18.35
C CYS A 30 25.40 1.38 19.20
N ALA A 31 24.64 0.53 19.89
CA ALA A 31 25.19 -0.53 20.75
C ALA A 31 25.50 -1.82 19.98
N TRP A 32 24.72 -2.15 18.96
CA TRP A 32 24.72 -3.46 18.29
C TRP A 32 25.10 -3.41 16.80
N GLY A 33 25.35 -2.22 16.23
CA GLY A 33 25.57 -2.02 14.78
C GLY A 33 26.64 -2.90 14.14
N ASP A 34 27.69 -3.26 14.87
CA ASP A 34 28.80 -4.10 14.41
C ASP A 34 28.53 -5.61 14.53
N LYS A 35 27.43 -5.98 15.19
CA LYS A 35 27.04 -7.38 15.37
C LYS A 35 26.09 -7.80 14.27
N SER A 36 26.11 -9.09 13.96
CA SER A 36 25.12 -9.68 13.07
C SER A 36 23.72 -9.62 13.68
N LEU A 37 22.70 -9.66 12.83
CA LEU A 37 21.30 -9.72 13.27
C LEU A 37 21.08 -10.88 14.25
N SER A 38 21.65 -12.07 13.96
CA SER A 38 21.52 -13.25 14.81
C SER A 38 22.16 -13.05 16.18
N GLU A 39 23.34 -12.43 16.27
CA GLU A 39 24.04 -12.15 17.53
C GLU A 39 23.29 -11.10 18.37
N ALA A 40 22.79 -10.04 17.74
CA ALA A 40 22.01 -9.02 18.42
C ALA A 40 20.70 -9.61 18.98
N CYS A 41 19.94 -10.37 18.17
CA CYS A 41 18.72 -11.05 18.61
C CYS A 41 19.00 -12.03 19.76
N ALA A 42 20.05 -12.84 19.69
CA ALA A 42 20.42 -13.76 20.75
C ALA A 42 20.75 -13.03 22.06
N SER A 43 21.47 -11.91 21.97
CA SER A 43 21.84 -11.10 23.14
C SER A 43 20.64 -10.42 23.81
N LEU A 44 19.66 -10.00 23.00
CA LEU A 44 18.44 -9.32 23.43
C LEU A 44 17.28 -10.30 23.72
N ARG A 45 17.49 -11.60 23.55
CA ARG A 45 16.47 -12.67 23.71
C ARG A 45 15.28 -12.49 22.77
N LEU A 46 15.53 -11.96 21.56
CA LEU A 46 14.55 -11.80 20.50
C LEU A 46 14.55 -13.02 19.57
N SER A 47 13.42 -13.27 18.93
CA SER A 47 13.35 -14.25 17.83
C SER A 47 13.96 -13.66 16.56
N ALA A 48 15.12 -14.19 16.15
CA ALA A 48 15.76 -13.76 14.91
C ALA A 48 14.86 -13.99 13.68
N ASP A 49 14.05 -15.06 13.68
CA ASP A 49 13.12 -15.38 12.59
C ASP A 49 12.03 -14.31 12.44
N GLN A 50 11.49 -13.78 13.55
CA GLN A 50 10.49 -12.72 13.51
C GLN A 50 11.04 -11.40 12.97
N VAL A 51 12.26 -11.04 13.38
CA VAL A 51 12.93 -9.83 12.88
C VAL A 51 13.28 -10.01 11.40
N GLN A 52 13.80 -11.19 11.03
CA GLN A 52 14.11 -11.52 9.64
C GLN A 52 12.87 -11.46 8.76
N GLU A 53 11.75 -12.04 9.16
CA GLU A 53 10.49 -12.01 8.39
C GLU A 53 10.05 -10.57 8.07
N LYS A 54 10.18 -9.66 9.04
CA LYS A 54 9.90 -8.24 8.84
C LYS A 54 10.87 -7.58 7.86
N LEU A 55 12.16 -7.88 7.99
CA LEU A 55 13.19 -7.36 7.09
C LEU A 55 13.04 -7.93 5.67
N ASP A 56 12.74 -9.21 5.51
CA ASP A 56 12.50 -9.84 4.21
C ASP A 56 11.30 -9.20 3.51
N GLY A 57 10.21 -8.94 4.25
CA GLY A 57 9.06 -8.21 3.72
C GLY A 57 9.42 -6.80 3.24
N LEU A 58 10.21 -6.06 4.02
CA LEU A 58 10.71 -4.75 3.64
C LEU A 58 11.60 -4.80 2.39
N MET A 59 12.54 -5.75 2.33
CA MET A 59 13.46 -5.90 1.20
C MET A 59 12.74 -6.24 -0.10
N ILE A 60 11.72 -7.10 -0.02
CA ILE A 60 10.86 -7.43 -1.16
C ILE A 60 10.12 -6.18 -1.64
N ALA A 61 9.53 -5.40 -0.72
CA ALA A 61 8.83 -4.16 -1.03
C ALA A 61 9.76 -3.11 -1.65
N GLU A 62 10.95 -2.88 -1.08
CA GLU A 62 11.94 -1.96 -1.66
C GLU A 62 12.48 -2.44 -3.00
N GLY A 63 12.70 -3.75 -3.19
CA GLY A 63 13.08 -4.33 -4.47
C GLY A 63 12.01 -4.10 -5.53
N ALA A 64 10.76 -4.35 -5.18
CA ALA A 64 9.61 -4.10 -6.05
C ALA A 64 9.44 -2.61 -6.38
N ALA A 65 9.66 -1.71 -5.41
CA ALA A 65 9.62 -0.26 -5.61
C ALA A 65 10.76 0.22 -6.52
N ARG A 66 12.01 -0.26 -6.33
CA ARG A 66 13.14 0.05 -7.22
C ARG A 66 12.91 -0.41 -8.66
N ASP A 67 12.33 -1.60 -8.84
CA ASP A 67 11.98 -2.09 -10.17
C ASP A 67 10.81 -1.30 -10.78
N SER A 68 9.84 -0.91 -9.96
CA SER A 68 8.72 -0.06 -10.40
C SER A 68 9.17 1.35 -10.81
N ALA A 69 10.20 1.91 -10.14
CA ALA A 69 10.76 3.20 -10.52
C ALA A 69 11.42 3.22 -11.91
N LYS A 70 11.82 2.04 -12.43
CA LYS A 70 12.39 1.89 -13.78
C LYS A 70 11.34 1.76 -14.88
N LEU A 71 10.09 1.45 -14.52
CA LEU A 71 8.98 1.33 -15.46
C LEU A 71 8.60 2.72 -16.02
N SER A 72 8.08 2.77 -17.25
CA SER A 72 7.40 3.97 -17.73
C SER A 72 6.12 4.23 -16.90
N LEU A 73 5.53 5.43 -16.98
CA LEU A 73 4.28 5.72 -16.27
C LEU A 73 3.17 4.77 -16.72
N THR A 74 3.06 4.53 -18.02
CA THR A 74 2.09 3.59 -18.62
C THR A 74 2.32 2.15 -18.13
N GLN A 75 3.55 1.69 -18.05
CA GLN A 75 3.87 0.36 -17.54
C GLN A 75 3.53 0.22 -16.05
N LEU A 76 3.79 1.27 -15.27
CA LEU A 76 3.44 1.31 -13.85
C LEU A 76 1.93 1.27 -13.64
N ILE A 77 1.16 2.05 -14.39
CA ILE A 77 -0.30 2.02 -14.43
C ILE A 77 -0.82 0.62 -14.76
N GLN A 78 -0.27 -0.03 -15.81
CA GLN A 78 -0.66 -1.39 -16.17
C GLN A 78 -0.40 -2.40 -15.05
N ARG A 79 0.70 -2.24 -14.30
CA ARG A 79 0.99 -3.07 -13.12
C ARG A 79 -0.05 -2.84 -12.04
N ILE A 80 -0.33 -1.59 -11.67
CA ILE A 80 -1.32 -1.22 -10.65
C ILE A 80 -2.69 -1.83 -10.99
N VAL A 81 -3.18 -1.61 -12.18
CA VAL A 81 -4.49 -2.12 -12.63
C VAL A 81 -4.53 -3.65 -12.63
N ARG A 82 -3.51 -4.30 -13.18
CA ARG A 82 -3.50 -5.76 -13.33
C ARG A 82 -3.30 -6.50 -12.02
N VAL A 83 -2.58 -5.94 -11.06
CA VAL A 83 -2.29 -6.59 -9.77
C VAL A 83 -3.26 -6.09 -8.71
N HIS A 84 -3.22 -4.81 -8.36
CA HIS A 84 -3.90 -4.26 -7.20
C HIS A 84 -5.39 -3.99 -7.44
N HIS A 85 -5.76 -3.31 -8.52
CA HIS A 85 -7.19 -3.05 -8.81
C HIS A 85 -7.97 -4.34 -9.07
N ARG A 86 -7.32 -5.32 -9.71
CA ARG A 86 -7.90 -6.66 -9.87
C ARG A 86 -8.20 -7.30 -8.52
N ARG A 87 -7.27 -7.22 -7.54
CA ARG A 87 -7.48 -7.76 -6.19
C ARG A 87 -8.58 -7.03 -5.46
N ILE A 88 -8.61 -5.70 -5.53
CA ILE A 88 -9.71 -4.90 -4.95
C ILE A 88 -11.07 -5.42 -5.46
N ARG A 89 -11.22 -5.62 -6.77
CA ARG A 89 -12.47 -6.12 -7.37
C ARG A 89 -12.80 -7.56 -6.98
N GLN A 90 -11.81 -8.39 -6.70
CA GLN A 90 -12.01 -9.80 -6.36
C GLN A 90 -12.24 -10.02 -4.87
N ASP A 91 -11.38 -9.46 -4.03
CA ASP A 91 -11.30 -9.80 -2.61
C ASP A 91 -12.29 -8.97 -1.78
N LEU A 92 -12.39 -7.67 -2.02
CA LEU A 92 -13.20 -6.76 -1.20
C LEU A 92 -14.69 -7.11 -1.21
N PRO A 93 -15.34 -7.43 -2.36
CA PRO A 93 -16.72 -7.90 -2.35
C PRO A 93 -16.92 -9.21 -1.56
N ALA A 94 -15.94 -10.10 -1.56
CA ALA A 94 -15.99 -11.35 -0.81
C ALA A 94 -15.93 -11.07 0.70
N LEU A 95 -15.02 -10.20 1.13
CA LEU A 95 -14.90 -9.75 2.53
C LEU A 95 -16.18 -9.06 3.02
N ALA A 96 -16.76 -8.17 2.20
CA ALA A 96 -18.03 -7.51 2.51
C ALA A 96 -19.18 -8.51 2.70
N ARG A 97 -19.30 -9.49 1.80
CA ARG A 97 -20.30 -10.57 1.96
C ARG A 97 -20.05 -11.43 3.20
N MET A 98 -18.79 -11.71 3.55
CA MET A 98 -18.46 -12.45 4.77
C MET A 98 -18.86 -11.68 6.01
N ALA A 99 -18.60 -10.35 6.05
CA ALA A 99 -18.98 -9.49 7.16
C ALA A 99 -20.49 -9.44 7.36
N VAL A 100 -21.27 -9.31 6.29
CA VAL A 100 -22.75 -9.35 6.35
C VAL A 100 -23.25 -10.69 6.88
N ARG A 101 -22.70 -11.82 6.41
CA ARG A 101 -23.07 -13.15 6.92
C ARG A 101 -22.71 -13.34 8.40
N LEU A 102 -21.57 -12.80 8.81
CA LEU A 102 -21.15 -12.84 10.22
C LEU A 102 -22.13 -12.06 11.09
N ALA A 103 -22.53 -10.85 10.69
CA ALA A 103 -23.51 -10.02 11.39
C ALA A 103 -24.87 -10.71 11.52
N GLY A 104 -25.34 -11.37 10.47
CA GLY A 104 -26.63 -12.09 10.50
C GLY A 104 -26.65 -13.33 11.41
N ARG A 105 -25.51 -13.99 11.60
CA ARG A 105 -25.43 -15.20 12.46
C ARG A 105 -25.22 -14.91 13.94
N HIS A 106 -24.67 -13.78 14.28
CA HIS A 106 -24.34 -13.38 15.65
C HIS A 106 -25.22 -12.21 16.15
N SER A 107 -26.51 -12.26 15.86
CA SER A 107 -27.49 -11.22 16.19
C SER A 107 -27.56 -10.86 17.67
N HIS A 108 -27.13 -11.72 18.60
CA HIS A 108 -27.09 -11.47 20.04
C HIS A 108 -25.83 -10.71 20.52
N HIS A 109 -24.78 -10.60 19.70
CA HIS A 109 -23.60 -9.76 19.95
C HIS A 109 -23.52 -8.59 18.96
N SER A 110 -24.65 -8.09 18.51
CA SER A 110 -24.88 -7.57 17.18
C SER A 110 -24.41 -6.16 16.85
N ALA A 111 -24.34 -5.23 17.79
CA ALA A 111 -24.04 -3.83 17.43
C ALA A 111 -22.60 -3.64 16.88
N SER A 112 -21.62 -4.32 17.47
CA SER A 112 -20.21 -4.21 17.06
C SER A 112 -19.97 -4.91 15.70
N ILE A 113 -20.51 -6.11 15.49
CA ILE A 113 -20.34 -6.88 14.24
C ILE A 113 -21.14 -6.23 13.11
N ALA A 114 -22.34 -5.72 13.37
CA ALA A 114 -23.13 -4.99 12.39
C ALA A 114 -22.42 -3.68 11.94
N SER A 115 -21.83 -2.96 12.90
CA SER A 115 -21.05 -1.76 12.63
C SER A 115 -19.78 -2.09 11.80
N LEU A 116 -19.09 -3.18 12.10
CA LEU A 116 -17.96 -3.68 11.30
C LEU A 116 -18.38 -3.98 9.86
N ALA A 117 -19.50 -4.68 9.66
CA ALA A 117 -20.02 -4.99 8.33
C ALA A 117 -20.37 -3.72 7.54
N HIS A 118 -20.92 -2.71 8.20
CA HIS A 118 -21.20 -1.41 7.60
C HIS A 118 -19.92 -0.69 7.16
N CYS A 119 -18.88 -0.64 7.99
CA CYS A 119 -17.59 -0.05 7.64
C CYS A 119 -16.95 -0.74 6.42
N ILE A 120 -16.96 -2.07 6.37
CA ILE A 120 -16.42 -2.83 5.24
C ILE A 120 -17.25 -2.59 3.97
N GLN A 121 -18.56 -2.44 4.07
CA GLN A 121 -19.42 -2.15 2.93
C GLN A 121 -19.19 -0.73 2.39
N ALA A 122 -19.00 0.25 3.26
CA ALA A 122 -18.65 1.62 2.87
C ALA A 122 -17.29 1.65 2.16
N LEU A 123 -16.27 1.02 2.76
CA LEU A 123 -14.94 0.88 2.16
C LEU A 123 -14.99 0.22 0.77
N HIS A 124 -15.83 -0.81 0.60
CA HIS A 124 -16.04 -1.47 -0.68
C HIS A 124 -16.59 -0.51 -1.74
N THR A 125 -17.60 0.28 -1.38
CA THR A 125 -18.21 1.24 -2.31
C THR A 125 -17.21 2.34 -2.69
N ASP A 126 -16.51 2.88 -1.71
CA ASP A 126 -15.57 3.99 -1.91
C ASP A 126 -14.37 3.57 -2.76
N LEU A 127 -13.74 2.41 -2.46
CA LEU A 127 -12.60 1.92 -3.22
C LEU A 127 -12.96 1.54 -4.67
N LEU A 128 -14.14 0.94 -4.92
CA LEU A 128 -14.56 0.66 -6.30
C LEU A 128 -14.76 1.97 -7.09
N SER A 129 -15.41 2.97 -6.49
CA SER A 129 -15.58 4.28 -7.13
C SER A 129 -14.24 4.97 -7.38
N HIS A 130 -13.29 4.82 -6.44
CA HIS A 130 -11.95 5.38 -6.53
C HIS A 130 -11.18 4.82 -7.74
N ILE A 131 -11.01 3.49 -7.82
CA ILE A 131 -10.29 2.85 -8.91
C ILE A 131 -10.97 3.04 -10.28
N GLU A 132 -12.30 3.23 -10.32
CA GLU A 132 -12.99 3.59 -11.55
C GLU A 132 -12.59 4.99 -12.05
N LYS A 133 -12.49 5.98 -11.17
CA LYS A 133 -12.03 7.33 -11.54
C LYS A 133 -10.59 7.31 -12.07
N GLU A 134 -9.73 6.50 -11.46
CA GLU A 134 -8.36 6.35 -11.94
C GLU A 134 -8.31 5.73 -13.32
N GLU A 135 -8.93 4.59 -13.51
CA GLU A 135 -8.89 3.86 -14.79
C GLU A 135 -9.62 4.58 -15.93
N GLN A 136 -10.68 5.32 -15.64
CA GLN A 136 -11.47 6.00 -16.67
C GLN A 136 -10.99 7.42 -16.96
N VAL A 137 -10.33 8.08 -16.01
CA VAL A 137 -10.00 9.50 -16.15
C VAL A 137 -8.50 9.75 -15.95
N LEU A 138 -7.94 9.44 -14.77
CA LEU A 138 -6.59 9.85 -14.42
C LEU A 138 -5.53 9.07 -15.20
N PHE A 139 -5.62 7.75 -15.23
CA PHE A 139 -4.63 6.90 -15.88
C PHE A 139 -4.57 7.07 -17.41
N PRO A 140 -5.70 7.16 -18.13
CA PRO A 140 -5.66 7.50 -19.56
C PRO A 140 -5.04 8.86 -19.83
N PHE A 141 -5.29 9.85 -18.96
CA PHE A 141 -4.68 11.16 -19.07
C PHE A 141 -3.16 11.11 -18.89
N ILE A 142 -2.66 10.39 -17.87
CA ILE A 142 -1.22 10.20 -17.62
C ILE A 142 -0.56 9.48 -18.80
N ALA A 143 -1.17 8.41 -19.33
CA ALA A 143 -0.64 7.67 -20.47
C ALA A 143 -0.55 8.56 -21.72
N THR A 144 -1.58 9.35 -22.01
CA THR A 144 -1.56 10.30 -23.13
C THR A 144 -0.48 11.38 -22.93
N MET A 145 -0.26 11.84 -21.71
CA MET A 145 0.77 12.83 -21.40
C MET A 145 2.19 12.26 -21.66
N GLU A 146 2.45 11.02 -21.29
CA GLU A 146 3.70 10.31 -21.54
C GLU A 146 3.94 10.14 -23.05
N GLU A 147 2.94 9.66 -23.81
CA GLU A 147 3.04 9.50 -25.27
C GLU A 147 3.33 10.83 -25.98
N VAL A 148 2.71 11.91 -25.54
CA VAL A 148 2.91 13.23 -26.13
C VAL A 148 4.27 13.81 -25.74
N GLY A 149 4.79 13.47 -24.57
CA GLY A 149 6.15 13.81 -24.16
C GLY A 149 7.20 13.19 -25.07
N ASP A 150 6.96 11.97 -25.54
CA ASP A 150 7.83 11.23 -26.45
C ASP A 150 7.68 11.70 -27.92
N MET A 151 6.50 12.09 -28.34
CA MET A 151 6.26 12.69 -29.65
C MET A 151 6.38 14.21 -29.54
N ARG A 152 7.35 14.80 -30.26
CA ARG A 152 7.49 16.25 -30.39
C ARG A 152 6.12 16.89 -30.57
N TYR A 153 5.66 17.55 -29.53
CA TYR A 153 4.35 18.17 -29.42
C TYR A 153 4.05 19.01 -30.65
N SER A 154 3.30 18.48 -31.62
CA SER A 154 2.88 19.26 -32.77
C SER A 154 1.90 20.31 -32.30
N ALA A 155 2.22 21.56 -32.67
CA ALA A 155 1.43 22.74 -32.40
C ALA A 155 -0.04 22.53 -32.75
N GLY A 156 -0.93 22.56 -31.77
CA GLY A 156 -2.35 22.53 -32.03
C GLY A 156 -3.23 21.94 -30.95
N HIS A 157 -2.72 21.30 -29.92
CA HIS A 157 -3.55 20.78 -28.84
C HIS A 157 -3.78 21.84 -27.75
N ALA A 158 -5.04 22.18 -27.56
CA ALA A 158 -5.53 23.05 -26.51
C ALA A 158 -4.96 22.63 -25.14
N CYS A 159 -4.79 23.61 -24.24
CA CYS A 159 -4.34 23.45 -22.85
C CYS A 159 -4.65 22.08 -22.27
N ILE A 160 -3.60 21.25 -22.04
CA ILE A 160 -3.78 20.05 -21.23
C ILE A 160 -4.12 20.52 -19.81
N PRO A 161 -5.27 20.11 -19.24
CA PRO A 161 -5.58 20.41 -17.86
C PRO A 161 -4.45 19.90 -16.94
N SER A 162 -4.20 20.57 -15.82
CA SER A 162 -3.17 20.11 -14.90
C SER A 162 -3.57 18.80 -14.21
N VAL A 163 -2.65 17.85 -14.09
CA VAL A 163 -2.81 16.61 -13.32
C VAL A 163 -2.89 16.85 -11.81
N ARG A 164 -2.43 18.00 -11.34
CA ARG A 164 -2.26 18.28 -9.91
C ARG A 164 -3.55 18.22 -9.11
N GLN A 165 -4.65 18.76 -9.65
CA GLN A 165 -5.93 18.71 -8.94
C GLN A 165 -6.51 17.30 -8.87
N PRO A 166 -6.60 16.54 -9.98
CA PRO A 166 -7.00 15.13 -9.92
C PRO A 166 -6.13 14.31 -8.96
N ILE A 167 -4.80 14.43 -9.02
CA ILE A 167 -3.89 13.72 -8.10
C ILE A 167 -4.14 14.13 -6.65
N ALA A 168 -4.26 15.41 -6.34
CA ALA A 168 -4.57 15.85 -4.98
C ALA A 168 -5.88 15.25 -4.45
N LYS A 169 -6.88 15.07 -5.33
CA LYS A 169 -8.13 14.42 -4.98
C LYS A 169 -7.95 12.94 -4.68
N MET A 170 -7.13 12.22 -5.47
CA MET A 170 -6.82 10.80 -5.22
C MET A 170 -6.10 10.64 -3.88
N ILE A 171 -5.10 11.47 -3.58
CA ILE A 171 -4.38 11.46 -2.30
C ILE A 171 -5.35 11.65 -1.11
N GLN A 172 -6.32 12.57 -1.20
CA GLN A 172 -7.35 12.74 -0.17
C GLN A 172 -8.21 11.49 0.01
N GLU A 173 -8.56 10.80 -1.07
CA GLU A 173 -9.32 9.55 -1.01
C GLU A 173 -8.47 8.41 -0.40
N HIS A 174 -7.15 8.38 -0.67
CA HIS A 174 -6.20 7.46 -0.01
C HIS A 174 -6.11 7.70 1.51
N GLU A 175 -6.05 8.96 1.94
CA GLU A 175 -6.08 9.31 3.36
C GLU A 175 -7.38 8.86 4.05
N ALA A 176 -8.52 9.01 3.36
CA ALA A 176 -9.82 8.54 3.87
C ALA A 176 -9.84 7.00 3.98
N THR A 177 -9.28 6.30 3.01
CA THR A 177 -9.13 4.84 3.01
C THR A 177 -8.26 4.36 4.18
N ASN A 178 -7.12 5.00 4.43
CA ASN A 178 -6.24 4.68 5.56
C ASN A 178 -6.98 4.87 6.91
N LYS A 179 -7.73 5.96 7.07
CA LYS A 179 -8.57 6.18 8.26
C LYS A 179 -9.63 5.10 8.45
N ALA A 180 -10.26 4.65 7.36
CA ALA A 180 -11.23 3.56 7.43
C ALA A 180 -10.58 2.25 7.91
N PHE A 181 -9.33 1.95 7.51
CA PHE A 181 -8.59 0.81 8.02
C PHE A 181 -8.17 0.98 9.48
N ASP A 182 -7.79 2.17 9.91
CA ASP A 182 -7.51 2.44 11.33
C ASP A 182 -8.76 2.16 12.19
N GLU A 183 -9.95 2.60 11.76
CA GLU A 183 -11.20 2.26 12.43
C GLU A 183 -11.48 0.75 12.44
N LEU A 184 -11.22 0.04 11.34
CA LEU A 184 -11.39 -1.41 11.28
C LEU A 184 -10.45 -2.12 12.26
N ARG A 185 -9.21 -1.67 12.39
CA ARG A 185 -8.24 -2.20 13.35
C ARG A 185 -8.68 -1.99 14.81
N GLU A 186 -9.13 -0.78 15.15
CA GLU A 186 -9.64 -0.48 16.48
C GLU A 186 -10.80 -1.39 16.85
N ARG A 187 -11.77 -1.57 15.95
CA ARG A 187 -12.95 -2.41 16.15
C ARG A 187 -12.65 -3.90 16.22
N THR A 188 -11.53 -4.35 15.68
CA THR A 188 -11.14 -5.78 15.56
C THR A 188 -9.95 -6.14 16.43
N CYS A 189 -9.50 -5.26 17.32
CA CYS A 189 -8.26 -5.42 18.08
C CYS A 189 -7.09 -5.79 17.14
N ASN A 190 -6.88 -4.98 16.11
CA ASN A 190 -5.86 -5.21 15.08
C ASN A 190 -6.02 -6.54 14.33
N PHE A 191 -7.26 -6.85 13.91
CA PHE A 191 -7.64 -8.11 13.25
C PHE A 191 -7.27 -9.37 14.07
N SER A 192 -7.33 -9.26 15.40
CA SER A 192 -7.04 -10.36 16.31
C SER A 192 -8.34 -10.99 16.79
N PRO A 193 -8.68 -12.21 16.33
CA PRO A 193 -9.91 -12.88 16.75
C PRO A 193 -9.78 -13.37 18.20
N SER A 194 -10.87 -13.30 18.95
CA SER A 194 -10.94 -13.89 20.30
C SER A 194 -10.81 -15.42 20.26
N ALA A 195 -10.52 -16.04 21.39
CA ALA A 195 -10.34 -17.49 21.48
C ALA A 195 -11.58 -18.29 21.03
N ASP A 196 -12.76 -17.74 21.28
CA ASP A 196 -14.08 -18.28 20.93
C ASP A 196 -14.61 -17.84 19.55
N ALA A 197 -13.81 -17.07 18.79
CA ALA A 197 -14.19 -16.62 17.46
C ALA A 197 -14.53 -17.80 16.55
N CYS A 198 -15.60 -17.69 15.78
CA CYS A 198 -15.97 -18.69 14.79
C CYS A 198 -15.02 -18.68 13.56
N ALA A 199 -15.04 -19.75 12.78
CA ALA A 199 -14.19 -19.88 11.59
C ALA A 199 -14.39 -18.73 10.58
N THR A 200 -15.63 -18.26 10.40
CA THR A 200 -15.94 -17.12 9.51
C THR A 200 -15.29 -15.82 9.99
N GLN A 201 -15.29 -15.55 11.30
CA GLN A 201 -14.67 -14.37 11.87
C GLN A 201 -13.14 -14.42 11.72
N ARG A 202 -12.52 -15.57 11.98
CA ARG A 202 -11.07 -15.75 11.78
C ARG A 202 -10.68 -15.56 10.32
N ALA A 203 -11.45 -16.11 9.39
CA ALA A 203 -11.22 -15.97 7.96
C ALA A 203 -11.41 -14.50 7.50
N LEU A 204 -12.44 -13.81 7.99
CA LEU A 204 -12.65 -12.38 7.70
C LEU A 204 -11.48 -11.51 8.17
N TYR A 205 -11.03 -11.70 9.41
CA TYR A 205 -9.93 -10.91 9.97
C TYR A 205 -8.60 -11.18 9.26
N GLY A 206 -8.31 -12.45 8.93
CA GLY A 206 -7.16 -12.79 8.10
C GLY A 206 -7.22 -12.19 6.71
N GLY A 207 -8.41 -12.24 6.07
CA GLY A 207 -8.63 -11.63 4.77
C GLY A 207 -8.49 -10.10 4.77
N LEU A 208 -8.99 -9.42 5.80
CA LEU A 208 -8.84 -7.96 5.95
C LEU A 208 -7.39 -7.56 6.12
N ARG A 209 -6.61 -8.29 6.91
CA ARG A 209 -5.17 -8.05 7.08
C ARG A 209 -4.43 -8.17 5.75
N ASN A 210 -4.61 -9.28 5.03
CA ASN A 210 -3.95 -9.50 3.75
C ASN A 210 -4.36 -8.46 2.69
N PHE A 211 -5.62 -8.04 2.73
CA PHE A 211 -6.13 -7.01 1.83
C PHE A 211 -5.50 -5.64 2.14
N GLU A 212 -5.36 -5.29 3.42
CA GLU A 212 -4.71 -4.06 3.84
C GLU A 212 -3.23 -4.01 3.44
N ASP A 213 -2.51 -5.12 3.57
CA ASP A 213 -1.10 -5.21 3.18
C ASP A 213 -0.93 -4.96 1.67
N ASP A 214 -1.78 -5.55 0.82
CA ASP A 214 -1.80 -5.29 -0.63
C ASP A 214 -2.18 -3.84 -0.96
N LEU A 215 -3.16 -3.30 -0.25
CA LEU A 215 -3.60 -1.92 -0.44
C LEU A 215 -2.49 -0.92 -0.10
N ARG A 216 -1.70 -1.16 0.93
CA ARG A 216 -0.54 -0.32 1.26
C ARG A 216 0.50 -0.30 0.14
N GLU A 217 0.78 -1.46 -0.46
CA GLU A 217 1.68 -1.53 -1.62
C GLU A 217 1.10 -0.75 -2.81
N HIS A 218 -0.19 -0.89 -3.08
CA HIS A 218 -0.91 -0.14 -4.09
C HIS A 218 -0.75 1.37 -3.88
N LEU A 219 -1.14 1.88 -2.69
CA LEU A 219 -1.06 3.31 -2.37
C LEU A 219 0.38 3.84 -2.40
N HIS A 220 1.37 3.02 -2.02
CA HIS A 220 2.78 3.37 -2.14
C HIS A 220 3.19 3.56 -3.62
N LEU A 221 2.80 2.65 -4.50
CA LEU A 221 3.11 2.76 -5.93
C LEU A 221 2.54 4.05 -6.55
N GLU A 222 1.38 4.47 -6.10
CA GLU A 222 0.73 5.69 -6.58
C GLU A 222 1.26 6.96 -5.93
N ASN A 223 1.23 7.04 -4.59
CA ASN A 223 1.58 8.25 -3.86
C ASN A 223 3.07 8.59 -3.95
N ASP A 224 3.93 7.57 -3.90
CA ASP A 224 5.37 7.78 -3.77
C ASP A 224 6.12 7.62 -5.10
N ILE A 225 5.51 6.98 -6.12
CA ILE A 225 6.16 6.75 -7.40
C ILE A 225 5.38 7.37 -8.56
N LEU A 226 4.14 6.92 -8.82
CA LEU A 226 3.38 7.35 -10.01
C LEU A 226 3.06 8.83 -10.01
N PHE A 227 2.45 9.33 -8.95
CA PHE A 227 1.97 10.71 -8.87
C PHE A 227 3.11 11.73 -8.85
N PRO A 228 4.19 11.56 -8.06
CA PRO A 228 5.34 12.47 -8.11
C PRO A 228 6.00 12.53 -9.49
N ARG A 229 6.18 11.39 -10.14
CA ARG A 229 6.76 11.32 -11.48
C ARG A 229 5.87 11.99 -12.52
N THR A 230 4.55 11.76 -12.45
CA THR A 230 3.57 12.42 -13.31
C THR A 230 3.61 13.94 -13.20
N ILE A 231 3.70 14.46 -11.98
CA ILE A 231 3.81 15.90 -11.73
C ILE A 231 5.15 16.44 -12.26
N GLY A 232 6.22 15.67 -12.11
CA GLY A 232 7.54 16.02 -12.66
C GLY A 232 7.53 16.14 -14.19
N GLU A 233 6.96 15.17 -14.88
CA GLU A 233 6.81 15.18 -16.35
C GLU A 233 5.94 16.33 -16.84
N GLU A 234 4.81 16.62 -16.14
CA GLU A 234 3.99 17.80 -16.48
C GLU A 234 4.81 19.10 -16.42
N LEU A 235 5.65 19.25 -15.39
CA LEU A 235 6.50 20.44 -15.23
C LEU A 235 7.53 20.57 -16.37
N GLU A 236 8.18 19.46 -16.71
CA GLU A 236 9.13 19.44 -17.83
C GLU A 236 8.48 19.79 -19.17
N LEU A 237 7.31 19.22 -19.45
CA LEU A 237 6.54 19.53 -20.66
C LEU A 237 6.13 21.00 -20.72
N ARG A 238 5.77 21.60 -19.58
CA ARG A 238 5.44 23.03 -19.50
C ARG A 238 6.66 23.94 -19.66
N SER A 239 7.81 23.57 -19.09
CA SER A 239 9.04 24.35 -19.20
C SER A 239 9.58 24.38 -20.65
N ARG A 240 9.46 23.29 -21.38
CA ARG A 240 9.84 23.21 -22.81
C ARG A 240 8.95 24.05 -23.74
N ARG A 241 7.82 24.57 -23.25
CA ARG A 241 6.86 25.42 -24.00
C ARG A 241 7.06 26.91 -23.81
N GLN A 242 7.84 27.32 -22.82
CA GLN A 242 8.16 28.74 -22.65
C GLN A 242 9.32 29.07 -23.60
N PRO A 243 9.12 29.99 -24.58
CA PRO A 243 10.14 30.43 -25.53
C PRO A 243 11.32 31.12 -24.86
#